data_18faf4d1ddbb3c5b781b4d52ceb031ca
#
_entry.id   18faf4d1ddbb3c5b781b4d52ceb031ca
#
_cell.length_a   1.000
_cell.length_b   1.000
_cell.length_c   1.000
_cell.angle_alpha   90.00
_cell.angle_beta   90.00
_cell.angle_gamma   90.00
#
_symmetry.space_group_name_H-M   'P 1'
#
loop_
_entity.id
_entity.type
_entity.pdbx_description
1 polymer ?
#
loop_
_entity_poly.entity_id
_entity_poly.type
_entity_poly.pdbx_seq_one_letter_code
_entity_poly.pdbx_strand_id
1 'polypeptide(L)'
;MPATLNPRLPLLLNKVPEVTAIFWIIKILSTTVGETGADYLAVHVGLGASTTTVIMVGFLVAALALQLRARSYVPWIYWLTVVLVSVVRTQITDLLTDKLEISLYLSTAVFAATLAATFAIWYGVERTLSIHTIVTRRRELFYWAAILFTFALGTAAGDLATEALGLGFQLGVVAFGALIAVIALTYYLGANPVLTFWLGYVLTRPLGASLGDLLSQSRTYGGLGLGTIYTSIGFLTVIVALVGWVSFEGERTGKTDPVR
;
A
#
# COMPACT_ATOMS: atom_id res chain seq x y z
N MET A 1 29.58 -34.57 -3.04
CA MET A 1 29.30 -33.43 -3.93
C MET A 1 28.31 -32.54 -3.23
N PRO A 2 28.63 -31.29 -2.86
CA PRO A 2 27.61 -30.39 -2.32
C PRO A 2 26.64 -30.05 -3.44
N ALA A 3 25.35 -30.27 -3.20
CA ALA A 3 24.29 -29.91 -4.12
C ALA A 3 24.38 -28.38 -4.37
N THR A 4 24.67 -28.00 -5.59
CA THR A 4 24.64 -26.60 -6.03
C THR A 4 23.20 -26.13 -5.93
N LEU A 5 22.88 -25.40 -4.87
CA LEU A 5 21.58 -24.77 -4.69
C LEU A 5 21.33 -23.88 -5.91
N ASN A 6 20.26 -24.19 -6.63
CA ASN A 6 19.83 -23.42 -7.80
C ASN A 6 19.66 -21.94 -7.38
N PRO A 7 20.42 -20.98 -7.93
CA PRO A 7 20.35 -19.57 -7.51
C PRO A 7 18.97 -18.93 -7.74
N ARG A 8 18.07 -19.59 -8.49
CA ARG A 8 16.68 -19.13 -8.71
C ARG A 8 15.70 -19.62 -7.62
N LEU A 9 16.09 -20.57 -6.76
CA LEU A 9 15.21 -21.10 -5.69
C LEU A 9 14.69 -20.02 -4.73
N PRO A 10 15.50 -19.07 -4.25
CA PRO A 10 15.01 -18.02 -3.35
C PRO A 10 14.00 -17.08 -4.02
N LEU A 11 14.11 -16.84 -5.31
CA LEU A 11 13.19 -16.00 -6.08
C LEU A 11 11.83 -16.67 -6.26
N LEU A 12 11.81 -17.99 -6.46
CA LEU A 12 10.57 -18.78 -6.62
C LEU A 12 9.79 -18.91 -5.31
N LEU A 13 10.47 -18.84 -4.16
CA LEU A 13 9.85 -18.93 -2.83
C LEU A 13 9.48 -17.56 -2.25
N ASN A 14 9.81 -16.46 -2.92
CA ASN A 14 9.45 -15.13 -2.45
C ASN A 14 7.93 -14.96 -2.51
N LYS A 15 7.35 -14.44 -1.42
CA LYS A 15 5.89 -14.28 -1.27
C LYS A 15 5.39 -12.88 -1.66
N VAL A 16 6.28 -12.03 -2.16
CA VAL A 16 5.97 -10.67 -2.59
C VAL A 16 6.38 -10.48 -4.06
N PRO A 17 5.72 -9.56 -4.80
CA PRO A 17 6.01 -9.34 -6.21
C PRO A 17 7.42 -8.80 -6.45
N GLU A 18 7.92 -8.99 -7.67
CA GLU A 18 9.10 -8.28 -8.16
C GLU A 18 8.78 -6.78 -8.31
N VAL A 19 9.73 -5.93 -7.93
CA VAL A 19 9.59 -4.46 -8.00
C VAL A 19 9.82 -4.01 -9.44
N THR A 20 8.74 -3.91 -10.19
CA THR A 20 8.71 -3.47 -11.59
C THR A 20 7.92 -2.16 -11.72
N ALA A 21 7.91 -1.54 -12.89
CA ALA A 21 7.03 -0.41 -13.16
C ALA A 21 5.54 -0.76 -12.91
N ILE A 22 5.12 -1.98 -13.30
CA ILE A 22 3.75 -2.47 -13.08
C ILE A 22 3.44 -2.56 -11.58
N PHE A 23 4.40 -3.03 -10.76
CA PHE A 23 4.25 -3.02 -9.30
C PHE A 23 3.93 -1.62 -8.77
N TRP A 24 4.68 -0.60 -9.16
CA TRP A 24 4.46 0.77 -8.71
C TRP A 24 3.13 1.35 -9.19
N ILE A 25 2.75 1.05 -10.43
CA ILE A 25 1.44 1.47 -10.97
C ILE A 25 0.31 0.86 -10.14
N ILE A 26 0.28 -0.47 -9.97
CA ILE A 26 -0.76 -1.14 -9.18
C ILE A 26 -0.75 -0.62 -7.74
N LYS A 27 0.45 -0.37 -7.17
CA LYS A 27 0.59 0.15 -5.81
C LYS A 27 -0.04 1.53 -5.63
N ILE A 28 0.22 2.47 -6.55
CA ILE A 28 -0.36 3.82 -6.52
C ILE A 28 -1.88 3.72 -6.71
N LEU A 29 -2.35 2.98 -7.70
CA LEU A 29 -3.78 2.78 -7.94
C LEU A 29 -4.49 2.14 -6.73
N SER A 30 -3.84 1.16 -6.07
CA SER A 30 -4.40 0.54 -4.86
C SER A 30 -4.53 1.52 -3.69
N THR A 31 -3.63 2.49 -3.58
CA THR A 31 -3.73 3.54 -2.55
C THR A 31 -4.83 4.55 -2.88
N THR A 32 -5.00 4.89 -4.15
CA THR A 32 -6.09 5.76 -4.63
C THR A 32 -7.46 5.12 -4.40
N VAL A 33 -7.61 3.83 -4.78
CA VAL A 33 -8.85 3.07 -4.51
C VAL A 33 -9.13 2.94 -3.02
N GLY A 34 -8.08 2.82 -2.20
CA GLY A 34 -8.22 2.77 -0.75
C GLY A 34 -8.85 4.04 -0.19
N GLU A 35 -8.47 5.20 -0.72
CA GLU A 35 -9.04 6.50 -0.34
C GLU A 35 -10.50 6.60 -0.81
N THR A 36 -10.71 6.61 -2.11
CA THR A 36 -12.06 6.79 -2.68
C THR A 36 -13.03 5.68 -2.27
N GLY A 37 -12.55 4.46 -2.04
CA GLY A 37 -13.36 3.33 -1.58
C GLY A 37 -13.75 3.44 -0.11
N ALA A 38 -12.86 3.93 0.76
CA ALA A 38 -13.17 4.20 2.15
C ALA A 38 -14.24 5.29 2.28
N ASP A 39 -14.10 6.40 1.55
CA ASP A 39 -15.09 7.49 1.47
C ASP A 39 -16.45 6.98 1.00
N TYR A 40 -16.47 6.18 -0.07
CA TYR A 40 -17.70 5.59 -0.57
C TYR A 40 -18.40 4.74 0.49
N LEU A 41 -17.65 3.87 1.15
CA LEU A 41 -18.18 2.98 2.18
C LEU A 41 -18.66 3.74 3.41
N ALA A 42 -17.98 4.82 3.79
CA ALA A 42 -18.35 5.64 4.94
C ALA A 42 -19.66 6.41 4.69
N VAL A 43 -19.85 6.94 3.46
CA VAL A 43 -20.93 7.87 3.14
C VAL A 43 -22.15 7.18 2.53
N HIS A 44 -21.98 6.19 1.64
CA HIS A 44 -23.06 5.70 0.77
C HIS A 44 -23.66 4.35 1.20
N VAL A 45 -22.93 3.51 1.96
CA VAL A 45 -23.42 2.16 2.30
C VAL A 45 -24.49 2.17 3.39
N GLY A 46 -24.61 3.27 4.17
CA GLY A 46 -25.68 3.43 5.17
C GLY A 46 -25.54 2.56 6.42
N LEU A 47 -24.47 1.76 6.55
CA LEU A 47 -24.19 0.92 7.73
C LEU A 47 -23.47 1.69 8.85
N GLY A 48 -23.06 2.93 8.57
CA GLY A 48 -22.23 3.73 9.45
C GLY A 48 -20.75 3.33 9.40
N ALA A 49 -19.87 4.33 9.59
CA ALA A 49 -18.42 4.17 9.44
C ALA A 49 -17.84 3.05 10.34
N SER A 50 -18.26 2.96 11.59
CA SER A 50 -17.73 1.95 12.53
C SER A 50 -18.08 0.51 12.12
N THR A 51 -19.33 0.26 11.70
CA THR A 51 -19.78 -1.08 11.27
C THR A 51 -19.06 -1.48 9.98
N THR A 52 -18.96 -0.57 9.04
CA THR A 52 -18.26 -0.79 7.76
C THR A 52 -16.79 -1.11 8.00
N THR A 53 -16.13 -0.38 8.90
CA THR A 53 -14.73 -0.65 9.28
C THR A 53 -14.57 -2.06 9.87
N VAL A 54 -15.45 -2.50 10.77
CA VAL A 54 -15.39 -3.85 11.34
C VAL A 54 -15.52 -4.93 10.26
N ILE A 55 -16.44 -4.76 9.31
CA ILE A 55 -16.62 -5.68 8.19
C ILE A 55 -15.34 -5.72 7.32
N MET A 56 -14.78 -4.56 6.98
CA MET A 56 -13.58 -4.47 6.15
C MET A 56 -12.35 -5.04 6.86
N VAL A 57 -12.23 -4.85 8.18
CA VAL A 57 -11.20 -5.52 9.00
C VAL A 57 -11.36 -7.04 8.93
N GLY A 58 -12.58 -7.56 8.99
CA GLY A 58 -12.85 -8.99 8.82
C GLY A 58 -12.35 -9.53 7.48
N PHE A 59 -12.63 -8.82 6.37
CA PHE A 59 -12.12 -9.18 5.05
C PHE A 59 -10.59 -9.09 4.98
N LEU A 60 -9.99 -8.07 5.57
CA LEU A 60 -8.53 -7.94 5.65
C LEU A 60 -7.89 -9.10 6.40
N VAL A 61 -8.43 -9.48 7.56
CA VAL A 61 -7.94 -10.61 8.34
C VAL A 61 -8.04 -11.92 7.53
N ALA A 62 -9.15 -12.13 6.83
CA ALA A 62 -9.31 -13.29 5.94
C ALA A 62 -8.29 -13.29 4.80
N ALA A 63 -8.08 -12.16 4.12
CA ALA A 63 -7.10 -12.03 3.04
C ALA A 63 -5.66 -12.23 3.55
N LEU A 64 -5.30 -11.65 4.70
CA LEU A 64 -4.00 -11.88 5.34
C LEU A 64 -3.81 -13.36 5.73
N ALA A 65 -4.85 -14.02 6.22
CA ALA A 65 -4.78 -15.44 6.55
C ALA A 65 -4.53 -16.30 5.28
N LEU A 66 -5.17 -15.97 4.15
CA LEU A 66 -4.91 -16.62 2.87
C LEU A 66 -3.48 -16.35 2.39
N GLN A 67 -3.03 -15.09 2.46
CA GLN A 67 -1.68 -14.68 2.08
C GLN A 67 -0.61 -15.42 2.92
N LEU A 68 -0.78 -15.50 4.23
CA LEU A 68 0.14 -16.20 5.12
C LEU A 68 0.17 -17.73 4.90
N ARG A 69 -0.93 -18.32 4.38
CA ARG A 69 -1.00 -19.72 4.02
C ARG A 69 -0.37 -20.02 2.65
N ALA A 70 -0.33 -19.05 1.75
CA ALA A 70 0.31 -19.22 0.45
C ALA A 70 1.79 -19.55 0.63
N ARG A 71 2.32 -20.46 -0.21
CA ARG A 71 3.72 -20.90 -0.16
C ARG A 71 4.64 -20.08 -1.06
N SER A 72 4.06 -19.41 -2.05
CA SER A 72 4.73 -18.56 -3.03
C SER A 72 3.89 -17.30 -3.28
N TYR A 73 4.37 -16.38 -4.10
CA TYR A 73 3.63 -15.21 -4.52
C TYR A 73 2.40 -15.61 -5.36
N VAL A 74 1.22 -15.19 -4.89
CA VAL A 74 -0.05 -15.33 -5.61
C VAL A 74 -0.59 -13.92 -5.89
N PRO A 75 -0.52 -13.43 -7.15
CA PRO A 75 -0.78 -12.03 -7.46
C PRO A 75 -2.11 -11.50 -6.93
N TRP A 76 -3.22 -12.20 -7.14
CA TRP A 76 -4.54 -11.74 -6.74
C TRP A 76 -4.72 -11.68 -5.20
N ILE A 77 -4.15 -12.63 -4.43
CA ILE A 77 -4.22 -12.61 -2.95
C ILE A 77 -3.42 -11.44 -2.41
N TYR A 78 -2.19 -11.25 -2.93
CA TYR A 78 -1.31 -10.18 -2.51
C TYR A 78 -1.96 -8.80 -2.76
N TRP A 79 -2.41 -8.54 -3.99
CA TRP A 79 -2.97 -7.23 -4.35
C TRP A 79 -4.33 -6.98 -3.73
N LEU A 80 -5.17 -8.00 -3.56
CA LEU A 80 -6.40 -7.89 -2.75
C LEU A 80 -6.07 -7.47 -1.31
N THR A 81 -5.07 -8.11 -0.71
CA THR A 81 -4.64 -7.75 0.66
C THR A 81 -4.14 -6.30 0.72
N VAL A 82 -3.36 -5.85 -0.26
CA VAL A 82 -2.88 -4.45 -0.34
C VAL A 82 -4.04 -3.46 -0.45
N VAL A 83 -5.03 -3.73 -1.30
CA VAL A 83 -6.23 -2.87 -1.44
C VAL A 83 -7.01 -2.84 -0.12
N LEU A 84 -7.23 -3.99 0.51
CA LEU A 84 -7.94 -4.06 1.80
C LEU A 84 -7.19 -3.34 2.92
N VAL A 85 -5.86 -3.47 2.98
CA VAL A 85 -5.03 -2.68 3.92
C VAL A 85 -5.23 -1.19 3.67
N SER A 86 -5.29 -0.77 2.40
CA SER A 86 -5.50 0.64 2.05
C SER A 86 -6.85 1.15 2.55
N VAL A 87 -7.95 0.45 2.24
CA VAL A 87 -9.31 0.83 2.66
C VAL A 87 -9.44 0.85 4.18
N VAL A 88 -9.07 -0.25 4.86
CA VAL A 88 -9.20 -0.37 6.33
C VAL A 88 -8.38 0.71 7.02
N ARG A 89 -7.20 1.01 6.50
CA ARG A 89 -6.32 1.99 7.10
C ARG A 89 -6.88 3.41 7.00
N THR A 90 -7.44 3.80 5.84
CA THR A 90 -8.13 5.08 5.68
C THR A 90 -9.29 5.18 6.67
N GLN A 91 -10.18 4.20 6.72
CA GLN A 91 -11.29 4.17 7.66
C GLN A 91 -10.87 4.29 9.13
N ILE A 92 -9.75 3.67 9.53
CA ILE A 92 -9.23 3.79 10.91
C ILE A 92 -8.71 5.22 11.16
N THR A 93 -8.00 5.82 10.20
CA THR A 93 -7.48 7.19 10.35
C THR A 93 -8.64 8.18 10.48
N ASP A 94 -9.65 8.09 9.62
CA ASP A 94 -10.83 8.95 9.65
C ASP A 94 -11.57 8.82 11.00
N LEU A 95 -11.71 7.58 11.51
CA LEU A 95 -12.29 7.37 12.83
C LEU A 95 -11.47 8.01 13.95
N LEU A 96 -10.15 7.98 13.86
CA LEU A 96 -9.26 8.61 14.85
C LEU A 96 -9.31 10.14 14.76
N THR A 97 -9.29 10.69 13.55
CA THR A 97 -9.28 12.13 13.32
C THR A 97 -10.66 12.75 13.57
N ASP A 98 -11.72 12.19 12.95
CA ASP A 98 -13.05 12.80 12.96
C ASP A 98 -13.85 12.52 14.23
N LYS A 99 -13.68 11.32 14.83
CA LYS A 99 -14.44 10.95 16.03
C LYS A 99 -13.68 11.15 17.33
N LEU A 100 -12.37 10.94 17.34
CA LEU A 100 -11.54 11.08 18.54
C LEU A 100 -10.76 12.39 18.57
N GLU A 101 -10.90 13.23 17.53
CA GLU A 101 -10.25 14.56 17.41
C GLU A 101 -8.73 14.51 17.65
N ILE A 102 -8.09 13.39 17.26
CA ILE A 102 -6.65 13.24 17.43
C ILE A 102 -5.94 14.08 16.38
N SER A 103 -5.07 14.98 16.86
CA SER A 103 -4.28 15.87 16.00
C SER A 103 -3.47 15.08 14.96
N LEU A 104 -3.51 15.53 13.68
CA LEU A 104 -2.72 14.96 12.58
C LEU A 104 -1.21 15.01 12.87
N TYR A 105 -0.72 16.01 13.60
CA TYR A 105 0.68 16.07 14.06
C TYR A 105 1.02 14.89 14.97
N LEU A 106 0.15 14.61 15.95
CA LEU A 106 0.37 13.50 16.89
C LEU A 106 0.26 12.16 16.17
N SER A 107 -0.75 11.96 15.33
CA SER A 107 -0.93 10.74 14.54
C SER A 107 0.28 10.48 13.65
N THR A 108 0.76 11.48 12.93
CA THR A 108 1.96 11.38 12.08
C THR A 108 3.19 11.00 12.89
N ALA A 109 3.42 11.65 14.04
CA ALA A 109 4.57 11.35 14.91
C ALA A 109 4.51 9.93 15.48
N VAL A 110 3.34 9.49 15.96
CA VAL A 110 3.14 8.13 16.50
C VAL A 110 3.35 7.07 15.43
N PHE A 111 2.78 7.25 14.22
CA PHE A 111 2.96 6.28 13.13
C PHE A 111 4.39 6.26 12.60
N ALA A 112 5.08 7.41 12.55
CA ALA A 112 6.50 7.47 12.20
C ALA A 112 7.36 6.71 13.21
N ALA A 113 7.13 6.92 14.50
CA ALA A 113 7.84 6.21 15.58
C ALA A 113 7.57 4.70 15.54
N THR A 114 6.30 4.30 15.31
CA THR A 114 5.91 2.88 15.24
C THR A 114 6.52 2.20 14.02
N LEU A 115 6.54 2.86 12.87
CA LEU A 115 7.20 2.35 11.65
C LEU A 115 8.71 2.20 11.87
N ALA A 116 9.36 3.21 12.45
CA ALA A 116 10.78 3.16 12.77
C ALA A 116 11.11 2.02 13.75
N ALA A 117 10.29 1.83 14.78
CA ALA A 117 10.41 0.72 15.72
C ALA A 117 10.22 -0.64 15.01
N THR A 118 9.24 -0.75 14.11
CA THR A 118 9.00 -1.96 13.31
C THR A 118 10.23 -2.32 12.47
N PHE A 119 10.81 -1.36 11.76
CA PHE A 119 12.03 -1.58 10.98
C PHE A 119 13.23 -1.92 11.87
N ALA A 120 13.39 -1.26 13.01
CA ALA A 120 14.48 -1.52 13.95
C ALA A 120 14.40 -2.95 14.52
N ILE A 121 13.21 -3.40 14.94
CA ILE A 121 12.98 -4.76 15.43
C ILE A 121 13.20 -5.77 14.31
N TRP A 122 12.64 -5.52 13.11
CA TRP A 122 12.82 -6.40 11.95
C TRP A 122 14.30 -6.55 11.61
N TYR A 123 15.04 -5.44 11.51
CA TYR A 123 16.48 -5.48 11.23
C TYR A 123 17.26 -6.17 12.34
N GLY A 124 16.91 -5.93 13.61
CA GLY A 124 17.54 -6.60 14.77
C GLY A 124 17.42 -8.12 14.72
N VAL A 125 16.24 -8.62 14.27
CA VAL A 125 15.93 -10.05 14.23
C VAL A 125 16.42 -10.74 12.95
N GLU A 126 16.23 -10.10 11.78
CA GLU A 126 16.45 -10.74 10.47
C GLU A 126 17.70 -10.23 9.75
N ARG A 127 18.33 -9.15 10.24
CA ARG A 127 19.52 -8.49 9.67
C ARG A 127 19.33 -8.02 8.22
N THR A 128 18.09 -7.94 7.76
CA THR A 128 17.75 -7.45 6.43
C THR A 128 16.35 -6.86 6.42
N LEU A 129 16.14 -5.81 5.63
CA LEU A 129 14.84 -5.22 5.32
C LEU A 129 14.48 -5.43 3.84
N SER A 130 15.22 -6.30 3.14
CA SER A 130 15.01 -6.55 1.72
C SER A 130 13.74 -7.35 1.48
N ILE A 131 12.89 -6.83 0.59
CA ILE A 131 11.65 -7.51 0.17
C ILE A 131 11.91 -8.74 -0.69
N HIS A 132 13.09 -8.85 -1.31
CA HIS A 132 13.47 -10.01 -2.11
C HIS A 132 13.77 -11.26 -1.28
N THR A 133 13.70 -11.16 0.05
CA THR A 133 14.00 -12.25 0.98
C THR A 133 12.79 -12.68 1.83
N ILE A 134 11.57 -12.34 1.42
CA ILE A 134 10.32 -12.68 2.15
C ILE A 134 9.92 -14.12 1.82
N VAL A 135 10.67 -15.07 2.34
CA VAL A 135 10.46 -16.52 2.13
C VAL A 135 9.98 -17.24 3.39
N THR A 136 10.16 -16.64 4.58
CA THR A 136 9.73 -17.21 5.85
C THR A 136 8.50 -16.51 6.39
N ARG A 137 7.65 -17.24 7.14
CA ARG A 137 6.45 -16.66 7.77
C ARG A 137 6.79 -15.50 8.71
N ARG A 138 7.93 -15.56 9.41
CA ARG A 138 8.37 -14.50 10.31
C ARG A 138 8.70 -13.21 9.55
N ARG A 139 9.45 -13.30 8.43
CA ARG A 139 9.73 -12.15 7.56
C ARG A 139 8.48 -11.59 6.92
N GLU A 140 7.55 -12.45 6.54
CA GLU A 140 6.26 -12.05 5.99
C GLU A 140 5.42 -11.28 7.01
N LEU A 141 5.42 -11.67 8.28
CA LEU A 141 4.73 -10.92 9.35
C LEU A 141 5.35 -9.52 9.55
N PHE A 142 6.69 -9.41 9.59
CA PHE A 142 7.35 -8.10 9.63
C PHE A 142 7.03 -7.26 8.41
N TYR A 143 7.02 -7.87 7.23
CA TYR A 143 6.66 -7.20 6.00
C TYR A 143 5.25 -6.60 6.05
N TRP A 144 4.24 -7.40 6.43
CA TRP A 144 2.87 -6.91 6.53
C TRP A 144 2.67 -5.87 7.65
N ALA A 145 3.40 -6.00 8.76
CA ALA A 145 3.42 -4.97 9.80
C ALA A 145 4.02 -3.66 9.25
N ALA A 146 5.15 -3.72 8.54
CA ALA A 146 5.74 -2.56 7.89
C ALA A 146 4.79 -1.95 6.86
N ILE A 147 4.13 -2.75 6.01
CA ILE A 147 3.09 -2.29 5.07
C ILE A 147 1.99 -1.54 5.82
N LEU A 148 1.43 -2.12 6.87
CA LEU A 148 0.36 -1.50 7.66
C LEU A 148 0.77 -0.12 8.20
N PHE A 149 1.98 -0.02 8.78
CA PHE A 149 2.45 1.24 9.34
C PHE A 149 2.94 2.25 8.29
N THR A 150 3.44 1.80 7.13
CA THR A 150 3.72 2.71 6.00
C THR A 150 2.46 3.35 5.46
N PHE A 151 1.37 2.59 5.37
CA PHE A 151 0.07 3.13 4.99
C PHE A 151 -0.47 4.09 6.05
N ALA A 152 -0.31 3.75 7.34
CA ALA A 152 -0.70 4.59 8.44
C ALA A 152 -0.01 5.94 8.43
N LEU A 153 1.30 5.91 8.36
CA LEU A 153 2.13 7.12 8.28
C LEU A 153 1.82 7.92 7.02
N GLY A 154 1.70 7.24 5.87
CA GLY A 154 1.46 7.94 4.61
C GLY A 154 0.11 8.65 4.56
N THR A 155 -0.95 8.08 5.17
CA THR A 155 -2.25 8.76 5.33
C THR A 155 -2.08 9.98 6.23
N ALA A 156 -1.65 9.79 7.49
CA ALA A 156 -1.56 10.90 8.44
C ALA A 156 -0.63 12.03 7.95
N ALA A 157 0.48 11.69 7.30
CA ALA A 157 1.40 12.69 6.73
C ALA A 157 0.84 13.36 5.46
N GLY A 158 0.03 12.64 4.67
CA GLY A 158 -0.68 13.18 3.52
C GLY A 158 -1.71 14.22 3.95
N ASP A 159 -2.59 13.85 4.87
CA ASP A 159 -3.65 14.71 5.40
C ASP A 159 -3.04 15.92 6.15
N LEU A 160 -1.95 15.71 6.91
CA LEU A 160 -1.19 16.79 7.52
C LEU A 160 -0.71 17.79 6.46
N ALA A 161 -0.18 17.33 5.33
CA ALA A 161 0.34 18.19 4.28
C ALA A 161 -0.79 18.87 3.48
N THR A 162 -1.81 18.12 3.06
CA THR A 162 -2.85 18.63 2.17
C THR A 162 -3.89 19.47 2.90
N GLU A 163 -4.25 19.11 4.11
CA GLU A 163 -5.30 19.76 4.91
C GLU A 163 -4.73 20.70 5.95
N ALA A 164 -3.99 20.19 6.94
CA ALA A 164 -3.54 21.00 8.07
C ALA A 164 -2.50 22.07 7.67
N LEU A 165 -1.62 21.78 6.71
CA LEU A 165 -0.66 22.75 6.16
C LEU A 165 -1.19 23.48 4.92
N GLY A 166 -2.39 23.14 4.44
CA GLY A 166 -3.09 23.84 3.39
C GLY A 166 -2.48 23.68 1.98
N LEU A 167 -1.74 22.59 1.73
CA LEU A 167 -1.14 22.35 0.41
C LEU A 167 -2.21 22.12 -0.66
N GLY A 168 -3.34 21.51 -0.28
CA GLY A 168 -4.41 21.11 -1.18
C GLY A 168 -4.03 19.90 -2.07
N PHE A 169 -5.03 19.33 -2.73
CA PHE A 169 -4.86 18.07 -3.47
C PHE A 169 -3.93 18.19 -4.68
N GLN A 170 -4.03 19.27 -5.46
CA GLN A 170 -3.21 19.45 -6.68
C GLN A 170 -1.73 19.56 -6.36
N LEU A 171 -1.37 20.43 -5.41
CA LEU A 171 0.03 20.56 -4.99
C LEU A 171 0.50 19.32 -4.25
N GLY A 172 -0.38 18.61 -3.53
CA GLY A 172 -0.08 17.32 -2.94
C GLY A 172 0.38 16.29 -3.98
N VAL A 173 -0.38 16.14 -5.07
CA VAL A 173 0.00 15.24 -6.19
C VAL A 173 1.37 15.63 -6.77
N VAL A 174 1.59 16.91 -7.02
CA VAL A 174 2.86 17.39 -7.59
C VAL A 174 4.02 17.18 -6.61
N ALA A 175 3.86 17.55 -5.34
CA ALA A 175 4.90 17.44 -4.33
C ALA A 175 5.30 16.00 -4.05
N PHE A 176 4.32 15.11 -3.79
CA PHE A 176 4.59 13.70 -3.52
C PHE A 176 5.11 12.97 -4.78
N GLY A 177 4.59 13.32 -5.97
CA GLY A 177 5.10 12.82 -7.24
C GLY A 177 6.55 13.23 -7.50
N ALA A 178 6.90 14.50 -7.25
CA ALA A 178 8.26 14.99 -7.36
C ALA A 178 9.22 14.29 -6.37
N LEU A 179 8.80 14.09 -5.12
CA LEU A 179 9.60 13.37 -4.13
C LEU A 179 9.87 11.93 -4.56
N ILE A 180 8.86 11.22 -5.08
CA ILE A 180 9.04 9.86 -5.62
C ILE A 180 9.99 9.88 -6.81
N ALA A 181 9.88 10.86 -7.73
CA ALA A 181 10.79 11.00 -8.87
C ALA A 181 12.23 11.23 -8.41
N VAL A 182 12.45 12.06 -7.39
CA VAL A 182 13.78 12.28 -6.79
C VAL A 182 14.32 10.97 -6.20
N ILE A 183 13.52 10.21 -5.45
CA ILE A 183 13.94 8.91 -4.90
C ILE A 183 14.27 7.92 -6.01
N ALA A 184 13.45 7.86 -7.07
CA ALA A 184 13.75 7.02 -8.23
C ALA A 184 15.08 7.43 -8.90
N LEU A 185 15.33 8.74 -9.02
CA LEU A 185 16.62 9.23 -9.56
C LEU A 185 17.79 8.81 -8.66
N THR A 186 17.67 8.97 -7.33
CA THR A 186 18.75 8.54 -6.40
C THR A 186 19.01 7.03 -6.51
N TYR A 187 17.98 6.21 -6.72
CA TYR A 187 18.14 4.77 -6.98
C TYR A 187 19.00 4.51 -8.23
N TYR A 188 18.73 5.19 -9.35
CA TYR A 188 19.53 5.06 -10.57
C TYR A 188 20.95 5.62 -10.44
N LEU A 189 21.17 6.54 -9.51
CA LEU A 189 22.50 7.06 -9.16
C LEU A 189 23.28 6.16 -8.16
N GLY A 190 22.73 4.98 -7.81
CA GLY A 190 23.42 3.98 -6.98
C GLY A 190 23.13 4.07 -5.49
N ALA A 191 22.07 4.77 -5.06
CA ALA A 191 21.64 4.74 -3.67
C ALA A 191 21.16 3.35 -3.25
N ASN A 192 21.15 3.11 -1.93
CA ASN A 192 20.76 1.81 -1.37
C ASN A 192 19.35 1.39 -1.81
N PRO A 193 19.19 0.26 -2.52
CA PRO A 193 17.92 -0.17 -3.10
C PRO A 193 16.84 -0.48 -2.06
N VAL A 194 17.21 -0.92 -0.86
CA VAL A 194 16.26 -1.18 0.22
C VAL A 194 15.70 0.12 0.78
N LEU A 195 16.57 1.10 0.99
CA LEU A 195 16.16 2.42 1.50
C LEU A 195 15.26 3.14 0.48
N THR A 196 15.67 3.21 -0.78
CA THR A 196 14.90 3.86 -1.85
C THR A 196 13.55 3.17 -2.08
N PHE A 197 13.49 1.84 -1.97
CA PHE A 197 12.22 1.11 -2.01
C PHE A 197 11.27 1.56 -0.90
N TRP A 198 11.71 1.53 0.37
CA TRP A 198 10.83 1.86 1.48
C TRP A 198 10.43 3.33 1.51
N LEU A 199 11.32 4.25 1.16
CA LEU A 199 10.98 5.67 1.02
C LEU A 199 9.93 5.89 -0.09
N GLY A 200 10.14 5.31 -1.26
CA GLY A 200 9.16 5.36 -2.35
C GLY A 200 7.82 4.73 -1.93
N TYR A 201 7.89 3.58 -1.24
CA TYR A 201 6.69 2.88 -0.78
C TYR A 201 5.84 3.70 0.18
N VAL A 202 6.46 4.41 1.15
CA VAL A 202 5.76 5.32 2.06
C VAL A 202 5.09 6.45 1.27
N LEU A 203 5.82 7.09 0.34
CA LEU A 203 5.34 8.25 -0.41
C LEU A 203 4.25 7.92 -1.45
N THR A 204 4.14 6.66 -1.90
CA THR A 204 3.02 6.28 -2.78
C THR A 204 1.66 6.42 -2.11
N ARG A 205 1.59 6.38 -0.76
CA ARG A 205 0.31 6.49 -0.06
C ARG A 205 -0.23 7.92 -0.07
N PRO A 206 0.50 8.97 0.37
CA PRO A 206 0.02 10.35 0.26
C PRO A 206 -0.19 10.79 -1.20
N LEU A 207 0.63 10.30 -2.15
CA LEU A 207 0.39 10.54 -3.58
C LEU A 207 -0.96 9.97 -4.02
N GLY A 208 -1.25 8.70 -3.66
CA GLY A 208 -2.50 8.03 -4.04
C GLY A 208 -3.72 8.67 -3.38
N ALA A 209 -3.62 9.10 -2.11
CA ALA A 209 -4.66 9.84 -1.43
C ALA A 209 -4.95 11.17 -2.13
N SER A 210 -3.93 12.03 -2.28
CA SER A 210 -4.08 13.31 -2.98
C SER A 210 -4.63 13.15 -4.40
N LEU A 211 -4.25 12.08 -5.12
CA LEU A 211 -4.78 11.78 -6.45
C LEU A 211 -6.24 11.33 -6.38
N GLY A 212 -6.61 10.52 -5.39
CA GLY A 212 -7.97 10.09 -5.14
C GLY A 212 -8.89 11.27 -4.87
N ASP A 213 -8.51 12.14 -3.94
CA ASP A 213 -9.26 13.33 -3.56
C ASP A 213 -9.33 14.34 -4.71
N LEU A 214 -8.22 14.58 -5.40
CA LEU A 214 -8.21 15.44 -6.58
C LEU A 214 -9.23 14.99 -7.63
N LEU A 215 -9.39 13.70 -7.84
CA LEU A 215 -10.32 13.18 -8.85
C LEU A 215 -11.74 13.10 -8.32
N SER A 216 -11.94 12.66 -7.08
CA SER A 216 -13.26 12.32 -6.53
C SER A 216 -13.99 13.50 -5.88
N GLN A 217 -13.26 14.37 -5.18
CA GLN A 217 -13.83 15.49 -4.44
C GLN A 217 -14.47 16.53 -5.35
N SER A 218 -15.48 17.25 -4.83
CA SER A 218 -16.14 18.29 -5.58
C SER A 218 -15.20 19.49 -5.86
N ARG A 219 -15.52 20.25 -6.90
CA ARG A 219 -14.75 21.45 -7.28
C ARG A 219 -14.71 22.50 -6.18
N THR A 220 -15.71 22.53 -5.31
CA THR A 220 -15.76 23.45 -4.15
C THR A 220 -14.66 23.15 -3.12
N TYR A 221 -14.21 21.90 -3.06
CA TYR A 221 -13.11 21.46 -2.19
C TYR A 221 -11.78 21.31 -2.94
N GLY A 222 -11.68 21.80 -4.17
CA GLY A 222 -10.44 21.73 -4.97
C GLY A 222 -10.26 20.45 -5.78
N GLY A 223 -11.26 19.57 -5.85
CA GLY A 223 -11.27 18.38 -6.68
C GLY A 223 -11.80 18.62 -8.10
N LEU A 224 -11.77 17.58 -8.93
CA LEU A 224 -12.30 17.57 -10.31
C LEU A 224 -13.79 17.18 -10.39
N GLY A 225 -14.35 16.60 -9.34
CA GLY A 225 -15.76 16.26 -9.23
C GLY A 225 -16.20 15.02 -9.99
N LEU A 226 -15.29 14.06 -10.24
CA LEU A 226 -15.66 12.78 -10.88
C LEU A 226 -16.46 11.87 -9.95
N GLY A 227 -16.37 12.10 -8.63
CA GLY A 227 -17.03 11.30 -7.60
C GLY A 227 -16.27 10.02 -7.25
N THR A 228 -16.52 9.52 -6.05
CA THR A 228 -15.80 8.36 -5.48
C THR A 228 -16.12 7.07 -6.24
N ILE A 229 -17.36 6.88 -6.71
CA ILE A 229 -17.80 5.66 -7.41
C ILE A 229 -17.06 5.48 -8.73
N TYR A 230 -17.10 6.48 -9.61
CA TYR A 230 -16.48 6.36 -10.94
C TYR A 230 -14.94 6.26 -10.84
N THR A 231 -14.35 6.99 -9.93
CA THR A 231 -12.90 6.93 -9.67
C THR A 231 -12.50 5.55 -9.15
N SER A 232 -13.22 5.00 -8.17
CA SER A 232 -12.95 3.66 -7.62
C SER A 232 -13.13 2.56 -8.65
N ILE A 233 -14.23 2.55 -9.41
CA ILE A 233 -14.50 1.53 -10.44
C ILE A 233 -13.43 1.61 -11.53
N GLY A 234 -13.08 2.81 -12.01
CA GLY A 234 -12.06 2.99 -13.02
C GLY A 234 -10.72 2.41 -12.61
N PHE A 235 -10.24 2.77 -11.42
CA PHE A 235 -8.96 2.26 -10.92
C PHE A 235 -8.99 0.78 -10.56
N LEU A 236 -10.08 0.26 -9.97
CA LEU A 236 -10.23 -1.17 -9.72
C LEU A 236 -10.19 -1.97 -11.04
N THR A 237 -10.83 -1.49 -12.08
CA THR A 237 -10.78 -2.14 -13.41
C THR A 237 -9.35 -2.24 -13.92
N VAL A 238 -8.58 -1.15 -13.82
CA VAL A 238 -7.16 -1.15 -14.23
C VAL A 238 -6.33 -2.08 -13.34
N ILE A 239 -6.53 -2.07 -12.02
CA ILE A 239 -5.84 -2.98 -11.09
C ILE A 239 -6.12 -4.44 -11.47
N VAL A 240 -7.39 -4.81 -11.66
CA VAL A 240 -7.80 -6.18 -12.03
C VAL A 240 -7.16 -6.60 -13.35
N ALA A 241 -7.17 -5.72 -14.36
CA ALA A 241 -6.54 -5.98 -15.64
C ALA A 241 -5.03 -6.19 -15.52
N LEU A 242 -4.32 -5.34 -14.76
CA LEU A 242 -2.87 -5.47 -14.55
C LEU A 242 -2.52 -6.70 -13.71
N VAL A 243 -3.29 -7.01 -12.65
CA VAL A 243 -3.09 -8.21 -11.85
C VAL A 243 -3.35 -9.47 -12.68
N GLY A 244 -4.39 -9.46 -13.51
CA GLY A 244 -4.66 -10.54 -14.46
C GLY A 244 -3.51 -10.74 -15.45
N TRP A 245 -2.98 -9.65 -16.00
CA TRP A 245 -1.79 -9.68 -16.87
C TRP A 245 -0.58 -10.30 -16.17
N VAL A 246 -0.25 -9.82 -14.96
CA VAL A 246 0.90 -10.34 -14.19
C VAL A 246 0.71 -11.82 -13.85
N SER A 247 -0.52 -12.25 -13.51
CA SER A 247 -0.83 -13.65 -13.23
C SER A 247 -0.58 -14.54 -14.47
N PHE A 248 -1.09 -14.11 -15.61
CA PHE A 248 -0.94 -14.85 -16.87
C PHE A 248 0.51 -14.93 -17.36
N GLU A 249 1.27 -13.84 -17.21
CA GLU A 249 2.69 -13.82 -17.56
C GLU A 249 3.53 -14.68 -16.61
N GLY A 250 3.17 -14.69 -15.31
CA GLY A 250 3.78 -15.54 -14.30
C GLY A 250 3.60 -17.04 -14.60
N GLU A 251 2.41 -17.45 -15.03
CA GLU A 251 2.14 -18.83 -15.46
C GLU A 251 2.95 -19.22 -16.71
N ARG A 252 3.03 -18.33 -17.69
CA ARG A 252 3.82 -18.54 -18.92
C ARG A 252 5.31 -18.70 -18.66
N THR A 253 5.83 -18.00 -17.67
CA THR A 253 7.26 -18.01 -17.33
C THR A 253 7.62 -19.04 -16.25
N GLY A 254 6.64 -19.81 -15.74
CA GLY A 254 6.81 -20.80 -14.67
C GLY A 254 7.20 -20.17 -13.32
N LYS A 255 6.93 -18.87 -13.14
CA LYS A 255 7.23 -18.13 -11.91
C LYS A 255 6.10 -18.20 -10.88
N THR A 256 4.88 -18.50 -11.31
CA THR A 256 3.73 -18.75 -10.44
C THR A 256 3.31 -20.20 -10.63
N ASP A 257 3.53 -21.05 -9.64
CA ASP A 257 2.96 -22.40 -9.65
C ASP A 257 1.45 -22.27 -9.39
N PRO A 258 0.58 -22.82 -10.28
CA PRO A 258 -0.81 -22.97 -9.92
C PRO A 258 -0.87 -23.95 -8.75
N VAL A 259 -1.64 -23.61 -7.74
CA VAL A 259 -1.90 -24.37 -6.53
C VAL A 259 -2.03 -25.87 -6.86
N ARG A 260 -1.01 -26.67 -6.60
CA ARG A 260 -1.06 -28.10 -6.44
C ARG A 260 -0.87 -28.46 -4.98
#